data_aa3cc6335f6b350ec36683b10a3f52a2
#
_entry.id   aa3cc6335f6b350ec36683b10a3f52a2
#
_cell.length_a   1.000
_cell.length_b   1.000
_cell.length_c   1.000
_cell.angle_alpha   90.00
_cell.angle_beta   90.00
_cell.angle_gamma   90.00
#
_symmetry.space_group_name_H-M   'P 1'
#
loop_
_entity.id
_entity.type
_entity.pdbx_description
1 polymer ?
#
loop_
_entity_poly.entity_id
_entity_poly.type
_entity_poly.pdbx_seq_one_letter_code
_entity_poly.pdbx_strand_id
1 'polypeptide(L)'
;MAAVGLALMLPATPAVAELFCSDHDAIVAGLTDSFHERRLGYGVASDAAIVEIYISDDGTWTVLLSDVRGRSCVLAAGDGWESAVDEVREAEPRH
;
A
#
# COMPACT_ATOMS: atom_id res chain seq x y z
N MET A 1 -10.74 36.41 24.77
CA MET A 1 -10.40 35.45 25.42
C MET A 1 -10.78 34.13 24.99
N ALA A 2 -11.94 33.75 25.06
CA ALA A 2 -12.34 32.38 24.87
C ALA A 2 -12.44 31.93 23.44
N ALA A 3 -12.32 32.81 22.52
CA ALA A 3 -12.48 32.44 21.11
C ALA A 3 -11.42 31.47 20.58
N VAL A 4 -10.36 31.41 21.32
CA VAL A 4 -9.26 30.56 20.86
C VAL A 4 -9.65 29.09 20.76
N GLY A 5 -10.53 28.66 21.61
CA GLY A 5 -10.90 27.25 21.63
C GLY A 5 -11.65 26.78 20.39
N LEU A 6 -12.27 27.72 19.68
CA LEU A 6 -13.07 27.32 18.54
C LEU A 6 -12.23 26.79 17.37
N ALA A 7 -11.03 27.32 17.21
CA ALA A 7 -10.17 26.86 16.13
C ALA A 7 -9.77 25.38 16.30
N LEU A 8 -9.83 24.91 17.55
CA LEU A 8 -9.44 23.54 17.84
C LEU A 8 -10.58 22.57 17.67
N MET A 9 -11.75 23.07 17.38
CA MET A 9 -12.93 22.25 17.24
C MET A 9 -13.18 21.82 15.81
N LEU A 10 -12.21 22.03 14.93
CA LEU A 10 -12.37 21.55 13.57
C LEU A 10 -12.48 20.05 13.61
N PRO A 11 -13.55 19.50 13.04
CA PRO A 11 -13.66 18.06 13.00
C PRO A 11 -12.45 17.53 12.23
N ALA A 12 -11.82 16.53 12.79
CA ALA A 12 -10.86 15.76 12.05
C ALA A 12 -11.62 15.15 10.89
N THR A 13 -11.61 15.83 9.75
CA THR A 13 -12.09 15.17 8.55
C THR A 13 -11.24 13.94 8.40
N PRO A 14 -11.84 12.74 8.29
CA PRO A 14 -11.07 11.62 7.86
C PRO A 14 -10.38 12.08 6.60
N ALA A 15 -9.08 12.10 6.62
CA ALA A 15 -8.34 12.32 5.41
C ALA A 15 -8.78 11.20 4.49
N VAL A 16 -9.75 11.49 3.65
CA VAL A 16 -9.96 10.71 2.47
C VAL A 16 -8.70 11.00 1.68
N ALA A 17 -7.69 10.19 1.91
CA ALA A 17 -6.52 10.23 1.10
C ALA A 17 -7.03 10.05 -0.31
N GLU A 18 -6.94 11.09 -1.10
CA GLU A 18 -7.19 10.95 -2.51
C GLU A 18 -6.27 9.84 -2.97
N LEU A 19 -6.85 8.76 -3.47
CA LEU A 19 -6.06 7.67 -3.99
C LEU A 19 -5.21 8.22 -5.11
N PHE A 20 -3.91 8.04 -4.99
CA PHE A 20 -3.03 8.38 -6.09
C PHE A 20 -3.15 7.29 -7.14
N CYS A 21 -3.59 7.66 -8.31
CA CYS A 21 -3.74 6.73 -9.43
C CYS A 21 -2.93 7.22 -10.63
N SER A 22 -2.32 6.31 -11.35
CA SER A 22 -1.55 6.61 -12.54
C SER A 22 -1.36 5.35 -13.37
N ASP A 23 -0.61 5.45 -14.44
CA ASP A 23 -0.23 4.32 -15.25
C ASP A 23 0.56 3.31 -14.40
N HIS A 24 0.21 2.04 -14.51
CA HIS A 24 0.83 0.97 -13.73
C HIS A 24 2.36 0.98 -13.87
N ASP A 25 2.85 1.02 -15.09
CA ASP A 25 4.30 0.93 -15.31
C ASP A 25 5.02 2.14 -14.72
N ALA A 26 4.40 3.31 -14.77
CA ALA A 26 4.98 4.52 -14.18
C ALA A 26 5.05 4.42 -12.66
N ILE A 27 4.01 3.89 -12.03
CA ILE A 27 4.02 3.71 -10.58
C ILE A 27 5.09 2.70 -10.18
N VAL A 28 5.14 1.56 -10.86
CA VAL A 28 6.11 0.51 -10.55
C VAL A 28 7.54 1.01 -10.74
N ALA A 29 7.79 1.77 -11.80
CA ALA A 29 9.11 2.37 -12.01
C ALA A 29 9.48 3.29 -10.85
N GLY A 30 8.55 4.09 -10.36
CA GLY A 30 8.78 4.94 -9.21
C GLY A 30 9.07 4.15 -7.94
N LEU A 31 8.33 3.07 -7.70
CA LEU A 31 8.58 2.21 -6.54
C LEU A 31 9.97 1.57 -6.61
N THR A 32 10.37 1.13 -7.79
CA THR A 32 11.68 0.52 -7.97
C THR A 32 12.79 1.54 -7.82
N ASP A 33 12.67 2.68 -8.49
CA ASP A 33 13.73 3.67 -8.55
C ASP A 33 13.91 4.44 -7.24
N SER A 34 12.81 4.77 -6.58
CA SER A 34 12.85 5.60 -5.38
C SER A 34 12.93 4.79 -4.09
N PHE A 35 12.32 3.61 -4.05
CA PHE A 35 12.21 2.83 -2.83
C PHE A 35 12.83 1.44 -2.93
N HIS A 36 13.32 1.07 -4.09
CA HIS A 36 13.88 -0.26 -4.33
C HIS A 36 12.89 -1.38 -4.01
N GLU A 37 11.62 -1.10 -4.24
CA GLU A 37 10.56 -2.08 -4.00
C GLU A 37 10.41 -3.02 -5.19
N ARG A 38 10.07 -4.25 -4.88
CA ARG A 38 9.76 -5.27 -5.88
C ARG A 38 8.46 -5.95 -5.50
N ARG A 39 7.76 -6.48 -6.47
CA ARG A 39 6.49 -7.14 -6.19
C ARG A 39 6.71 -8.41 -5.37
N LEU A 40 6.11 -8.46 -4.20
CA LEU A 40 6.09 -9.63 -3.35
C LEU A 40 5.06 -10.65 -3.86
N GLY A 41 3.91 -10.14 -4.27
CA GLY A 41 2.82 -10.99 -4.72
C GLY A 41 1.63 -10.17 -5.16
N TYR A 42 0.58 -10.88 -5.57
CA TYR A 42 -0.67 -10.24 -5.94
C TYR A 42 -1.83 -11.18 -5.69
N GLY A 43 -3.01 -10.59 -5.57
CA GLY A 43 -4.24 -11.33 -5.45
C GLY A 43 -5.29 -10.80 -6.41
N VAL A 44 -6.18 -11.66 -6.85
CA VAL A 44 -7.27 -11.27 -7.74
C VAL A 44 -8.37 -10.66 -6.90
N ALA A 45 -8.72 -9.41 -7.19
CA ALA A 45 -9.77 -8.69 -6.48
C ALA A 45 -11.11 -8.82 -7.20
N SER A 46 -11.10 -8.84 -8.53
CA SER A 46 -12.29 -9.01 -9.36
C SER A 46 -11.85 -9.42 -10.76
N ASP A 47 -12.83 -9.58 -11.65
CA ASP A 47 -12.55 -9.88 -13.07
C ASP A 47 -11.72 -8.79 -13.73
N ALA A 48 -11.71 -7.60 -13.16
CA ALA A 48 -11.10 -6.44 -13.80
C ALA A 48 -9.93 -5.86 -13.01
N ALA A 49 -9.58 -6.43 -11.85
CA ALA A 49 -8.57 -5.83 -10.99
C ALA A 49 -7.83 -6.84 -10.13
N ILE A 50 -6.57 -6.52 -9.85
CA ILE A 50 -5.75 -7.26 -8.90
C ILE A 50 -5.24 -6.31 -7.82
N VAL A 51 -4.92 -6.87 -6.66
CA VAL A 51 -4.20 -6.17 -5.61
C VAL A 51 -2.77 -6.67 -5.65
N GLU A 52 -1.83 -5.74 -5.71
CA GLU A 52 -0.41 -6.07 -5.73
C GLU A 52 0.28 -5.52 -4.49
N ILE A 53 1.24 -6.26 -3.97
CA ILE A 53 2.03 -5.85 -2.83
C ILE A 53 3.48 -5.75 -3.25
N TYR A 54 4.08 -4.58 -3.00
CA TYR A 54 5.49 -4.31 -3.28
C TYR A 54 6.21 -4.06 -1.97
N ILE A 55 7.41 -4.58 -1.85
CA ILE A 55 8.25 -4.40 -0.66
C ILE A 55 9.69 -4.14 -1.05
N SER A 56 10.41 -3.45 -0.14
CA SER A 56 11.86 -3.31 -0.24
C SER A 56 12.54 -4.09 0.87
N ASP A 57 13.85 -4.30 0.73
CA ASP A 57 14.64 -4.93 1.78
C ASP A 57 14.74 -4.05 3.03
N ASP A 58 14.54 -2.74 2.87
CA ASP A 58 14.56 -1.79 3.99
C ASP A 58 13.23 -1.75 4.75
N GLY A 59 12.23 -2.47 4.26
CA GLY A 59 10.94 -2.55 4.93
C GLY A 59 9.89 -1.58 4.44
N THR A 60 10.15 -0.79 3.40
CA THR A 60 9.08 0.00 2.79
C THR A 60 8.14 -0.91 2.02
N TRP A 61 6.88 -0.54 1.97
CA TRP A 61 5.88 -1.36 1.29
C TRP A 61 4.79 -0.50 0.68
N THR A 62 4.18 -1.03 -0.36
CA THR A 62 3.12 -0.36 -1.10
C THR A 62 2.10 -1.39 -1.57
N VAL A 63 0.82 -1.05 -1.43
CA VAL A 63 -0.29 -1.86 -1.93
C VAL A 63 -0.95 -1.10 -3.07
N LEU A 64 -1.03 -1.75 -4.23
CA LEU A 64 -1.66 -1.18 -5.41
C LEU A 64 -2.94 -1.95 -5.75
N LEU A 65 -3.95 -1.22 -6.20
CA LEU A 65 -5.07 -1.82 -6.92
C LEU A 65 -4.86 -1.51 -8.38
N SER A 66 -4.73 -2.55 -9.20
CA SER A 66 -4.40 -2.40 -10.62
C SER A 66 -5.49 -3.01 -11.47
N ASP A 67 -5.90 -2.28 -12.49
CA ASP A 67 -6.97 -2.74 -13.36
C ASP A 67 -6.41 -3.31 -14.67
N VAL A 68 -7.30 -3.93 -15.45
CA VAL A 68 -6.93 -4.57 -16.72
C VAL A 68 -6.55 -3.59 -17.81
N ARG A 69 -6.78 -2.28 -17.58
CA ARG A 69 -6.46 -1.24 -18.56
C ARG A 69 -5.08 -0.64 -18.34
N GLY A 70 -4.35 -1.13 -17.33
CA GLY A 70 -3.01 -0.65 -17.05
C GLY A 70 -2.96 0.54 -16.10
N ARG A 71 -4.05 0.82 -15.38
CA ARG A 71 -4.08 1.88 -14.39
C ARG A 71 -3.98 1.29 -13.01
N SER A 72 -3.21 1.93 -12.15
CA SER A 72 -3.06 1.51 -10.77
C SER A 72 -3.31 2.66 -9.81
N CYS A 73 -3.85 2.33 -8.65
CA CYS A 73 -4.06 3.27 -7.56
C CYS A 73 -3.32 2.77 -6.32
N VAL A 74 -2.64 3.67 -5.63
CA VAL A 74 -1.99 3.33 -4.35
C VAL A 74 -3.06 3.30 -3.28
N LEU A 75 -3.28 2.13 -2.69
CA LEU A 75 -4.25 1.97 -1.60
C LEU A 75 -3.63 2.28 -0.26
N ALA A 76 -2.38 1.91 -0.07
CA ALA A 76 -1.67 2.08 1.19
C ALA A 76 -0.18 1.98 0.95
N ALA A 77 0.59 2.62 1.80
CA ALA A 77 2.04 2.56 1.76
C ALA A 77 2.59 2.87 3.14
N GLY A 78 3.76 2.37 3.45
CA GLY A 78 4.36 2.60 4.74
C GLY A 78 5.75 2.01 4.82
N ASP A 79 6.23 1.86 6.04
CA ASP A 79 7.51 1.21 6.31
C ASP A 79 7.29 0.17 7.40
N GLY A 80 8.36 -0.49 7.81
CA GLY A 80 8.26 -1.48 8.86
C GLY A 80 7.65 -2.79 8.42
N TRP A 81 7.70 -3.11 7.13
CA TRP A 81 7.22 -4.41 6.67
C TRP A 81 8.01 -5.54 7.31
N GLU A 82 7.29 -6.51 7.84
CA GLU A 82 7.90 -7.73 8.34
C GLU A 82 7.20 -8.91 7.69
N SER A 83 7.98 -9.82 7.15
CA SER A 83 7.41 -11.03 6.55
C SER A 83 7.10 -12.04 7.64
N ALA A 84 5.89 -12.58 7.60
CA ALA A 84 5.45 -13.62 8.53
C ALA A 84 5.62 -15.04 7.96
N VAL A 85 6.31 -15.16 6.82
CA VAL A 85 6.45 -16.45 6.15
C VAL A 85 7.11 -17.48 7.07
N ASP A 86 8.15 -17.08 7.80
CA ASP A 86 8.82 -17.99 8.70
C ASP A 86 7.95 -18.38 9.87
N GLU A 87 7.16 -17.45 10.40
CA GLU A 87 6.21 -17.76 11.46
C GLU A 87 5.15 -18.75 11.00
N VAL A 88 4.66 -18.57 9.78
CA VAL A 88 3.68 -19.49 9.22
C VAL A 88 4.27 -20.88 9.09
N ARG A 89 5.50 -21.02 8.64
CA ARG A 89 6.16 -22.30 8.53
C ARG A 89 6.35 -22.97 9.87
N GLU A 90 6.73 -22.22 10.87
CA GLU A 90 6.92 -22.76 12.20
C GLU A 90 5.61 -23.23 12.81
N ALA A 91 4.50 -22.59 12.46
CA ALA A 91 3.19 -22.94 12.95
C ALA A 91 2.58 -24.13 12.23
N GLU A 92 3.07 -24.50 11.06
CA GLU A 92 2.52 -25.61 10.31
C GLU A 92 2.86 -26.94 10.98
N PRO A 93 1.87 -27.87 11.09
CA PRO A 93 2.17 -29.19 11.57
C PRO A 93 3.15 -29.88 10.63
N ARG A 94 4.14 -30.47 11.19
CA ARG A 94 5.12 -31.23 10.39
C ARG A 94 4.64 -32.64 10.21
N HIS A 95 4.72 -33.06 9.00
CA HIS A 95 4.35 -34.43 8.65
C HIS A 95 5.57 -35.27 8.43
#